data_290af0366d6f262307225c371c0a3dbb
#
_entry.id   290af0366d6f262307225c371c0a3dbb
#
_cell.length_a   1.000
_cell.length_b   1.000
_cell.length_c   1.000
_cell.angle_alpha   90.00
_cell.angle_beta   90.00
_cell.angle_gamma   90.00
#
_symmetry.space_group_name_H-M   'P 1'
#
loop_
_entity.id
_entity.type
_entity.pdbx_description
1 polymer ?
#
loop_
_entity_poly.entity_id
_entity_poly.type
_entity_poly.pdbx_seq_one_letter_code
_entity_poly.pdbx_strand_id
1 'polypeptide(L)'
;FDPLDTEFGAYFMNYHSRAPIFSGHGAPASAYSGAGLVGGLVGNGVPLGVAAGLAPTLLPLVVAGNSSYYVEYPEDIRLYGLSFSTTLPTGTAWSGELSYRPNAPVQLNTTDILFSGLTPLNPNVSVLQGTPGQDQQGYRRKEVTQLQTTLTHFFDQVMGAERLTLVGEVGWTPVGGLESNSKARYGRDPSYGPGPLPNNQCVTLNSGTLAGGPQNNVSRYCENDGFTTANSWGYRGRAIWEYNDVFAGVNLKPNVAWSHDVEGYSPGPGGNFEEGRKAVSLGVDA
;
A
#
# COMPACT_ATOMS: atom_id res chain seq x y z
N PHE A 1 -38.67 -4.33 0.28
CA PHE A 1 -39.25 -3.73 -0.92
C PHE A 1 -39.70 -4.84 -1.86
N ASP A 2 -40.97 -5.15 -1.86
CA ASP A 2 -41.63 -6.04 -2.82
C ASP A 2 -41.86 -5.28 -4.13
N PRO A 3 -41.10 -5.53 -5.17
CA PRO A 3 -41.14 -6.73 -6.00
C PRO A 3 -39.77 -7.41 -6.25
N LEU A 4 -38.70 -6.98 -5.63
CA LEU A 4 -37.35 -7.55 -5.90
C LEU A 4 -36.73 -8.27 -4.68
N ASP A 5 -37.48 -8.44 -3.58
CA ASP A 5 -36.97 -9.02 -2.32
C ASP A 5 -35.58 -8.47 -1.93
N THR A 6 -35.52 -7.11 -1.93
CA THR A 6 -34.27 -6.38 -1.73
C THR A 6 -34.08 -5.99 -0.27
N GLU A 7 -32.98 -6.43 0.32
CA GLU A 7 -32.54 -6.00 1.64
C GLU A 7 -31.57 -4.81 1.52
N PHE A 8 -31.74 -3.83 2.41
CA PHE A 8 -30.82 -2.69 2.53
C PHE A 8 -30.25 -2.64 3.94
N GLY A 9 -28.95 -2.36 4.03
CA GLY A 9 -28.25 -2.11 5.28
C GLY A 9 -27.64 -0.71 5.31
N ALA A 10 -27.68 -0.06 6.48
CA ALA A 10 -26.95 1.17 6.74
C ALA A 10 -26.24 1.04 8.09
N TYR A 11 -24.99 1.44 8.18
CA TYR A 11 -24.21 1.31 9.41
C TYR A 11 -23.24 2.46 9.59
N PHE A 12 -22.93 2.72 10.85
CA PHE A 12 -21.92 3.67 11.28
C PHE A 12 -21.02 3.02 12.31
N MET A 13 -19.72 3.23 12.18
CA MET A 13 -18.73 2.79 13.16
C MET A 13 -17.74 3.92 13.47
N ASN A 14 -17.34 4.01 14.73
CA ASN A 14 -16.13 4.71 15.15
C ASN A 14 -15.19 3.67 15.76
N TYR A 15 -13.98 3.56 15.20
CA TYR A 15 -13.06 2.49 15.58
C TYR A 15 -11.61 2.98 15.58
N HIS A 16 -10.73 2.19 16.19
CA HIS A 16 -9.28 2.39 16.18
C HIS A 16 -8.63 1.44 15.18
N SER A 17 -7.55 1.89 14.54
CA SER A 17 -6.81 1.04 13.60
C SER A 17 -6.29 -0.21 14.30
N ARG A 18 -6.45 -1.36 13.65
CA ARG A 18 -5.82 -2.62 14.06
C ARG A 18 -4.50 -2.87 13.33
N ALA A 19 -4.28 -2.17 12.23
CA ALA A 19 -3.02 -2.21 11.50
C ALA A 19 -2.10 -1.10 12.04
N PRO A 20 -0.84 -1.43 12.37
CA PRO A 20 0.13 -0.43 12.79
C PRO A 20 0.52 0.46 11.63
N ILE A 21 0.77 1.74 11.95
CA ILE A 21 1.34 2.72 11.03
C ILE A 21 2.76 3.03 11.49
N PHE A 22 3.67 3.02 10.53
CA PHE A 22 5.08 3.33 10.75
C PHE A 22 5.29 4.84 10.78
N SER A 23 5.94 5.34 11.84
CA SER A 23 6.31 6.74 12.07
C SER A 23 7.77 6.84 12.45
N GLY A 24 8.40 7.98 12.19
CA GLY A 24 9.82 8.21 12.46
C GLY A 24 10.07 9.20 13.59
N HIS A 25 11.25 9.13 14.19
CA HIS A 25 11.77 10.14 15.13
C HIS A 25 13.17 10.55 14.68
N GLY A 26 13.36 11.84 14.40
CA GLY A 26 14.62 12.39 13.92
C GLY A 26 15.71 12.34 14.98
N ALA A 27 16.96 12.14 14.54
CA ALA A 27 18.12 12.21 15.41
C ALA A 27 18.19 13.55 16.17
N PRO A 28 18.76 13.60 17.39
CA PRO A 28 18.94 14.85 18.13
C PRO A 28 19.86 15.80 17.35
N ALA A 29 19.67 17.11 17.54
CA ALA A 29 20.41 18.14 16.81
C ALA A 29 21.95 17.98 16.91
N SER A 30 22.44 17.43 18.01
CA SER A 30 23.88 17.14 18.20
C SER A 30 24.44 16.12 17.20
N ALA A 31 23.61 15.19 16.70
CA ALA A 31 24.03 14.17 15.73
C ALA A 31 24.36 14.76 14.34
N TYR A 32 23.86 15.96 14.04
CA TYR A 32 24.11 16.64 12.76
C TYR A 32 25.38 17.50 12.76
N SER A 33 26.14 17.48 13.87
CA SER A 33 27.38 18.29 13.99
C SER A 33 28.56 17.60 13.31
N GLY A 34 28.93 18.05 12.12
CA GLY A 34 30.16 17.62 11.46
C GLY A 34 31.42 17.92 12.29
N ALA A 35 31.44 19.06 12.97
CA ALA A 35 32.54 19.42 13.89
C ALA A 35 32.63 18.46 15.09
N GLY A 36 31.46 18.09 15.66
CA GLY A 36 31.40 17.09 16.74
C GLY A 36 31.91 15.72 16.32
N LEU A 37 31.55 15.28 15.10
CA LEU A 37 32.05 14.03 14.54
C LEU A 37 33.59 14.06 14.33
N VAL A 38 34.10 15.15 13.72
CA VAL A 38 35.56 15.34 13.53
C VAL A 38 36.30 15.35 14.87
N GLY A 39 35.79 16.10 15.88
CA GLY A 39 36.33 16.14 17.22
C GLY A 39 36.39 14.75 17.89
N GLY A 40 35.29 13.98 17.75
CA GLY A 40 35.25 12.60 18.25
C GLY A 40 36.27 11.67 17.58
N LEU A 41 36.40 11.75 16.26
CA LEU A 41 37.38 10.97 15.52
C LEU A 41 38.84 11.33 15.93
N VAL A 42 39.12 12.62 16.04
CA VAL A 42 40.46 13.11 16.48
C VAL A 42 40.76 12.68 17.91
N GLY A 43 39.77 12.76 18.81
CA GLY A 43 39.90 12.28 20.19
C GLY A 43 40.18 10.78 20.31
N ASN A 44 39.84 10.01 19.29
CA ASN A 44 40.15 8.57 19.15
C ASN A 44 41.40 8.29 18.31
N GLY A 45 42.23 9.31 18.07
CA GLY A 45 43.53 9.13 17.43
C GLY A 45 43.56 9.22 15.90
N VAL A 46 42.43 9.59 15.26
CA VAL A 46 42.39 9.81 13.81
C VAL A 46 43.00 11.18 13.49
N PRO A 47 43.98 11.29 12.58
CA PRO A 47 44.58 12.56 12.18
C PRO A 47 43.51 13.53 11.66
N LEU A 48 43.57 14.82 12.03
CA LEU A 48 42.57 15.83 11.71
C LEU A 48 42.21 15.88 10.22
N GLY A 49 43.18 15.84 9.34
CA GLY A 49 42.92 15.85 7.89
C GLY A 49 42.14 14.64 7.41
N VAL A 50 42.38 13.46 7.98
CA VAL A 50 41.66 12.24 7.69
C VAL A 50 40.26 12.31 8.27
N ALA A 51 40.10 12.74 9.52
CA ALA A 51 38.80 12.92 10.18
C ALA A 51 37.91 13.89 9.40
N ALA A 52 38.43 15.04 8.99
CA ALA A 52 37.74 16.01 8.18
C ALA A 52 37.30 15.46 6.79
N GLY A 53 38.14 14.65 6.16
CA GLY A 53 37.83 13.99 4.88
C GLY A 53 36.74 12.91 5.00
N LEU A 54 36.68 12.20 6.13
CA LEU A 54 35.68 11.15 6.38
C LEU A 54 34.32 11.70 6.83
N ALA A 55 34.27 12.87 7.46
CA ALA A 55 33.07 13.41 8.08
C ALA A 55 31.88 13.52 7.12
N PRO A 56 31.99 14.00 5.88
CA PRO A 56 30.84 14.07 4.96
C PRO A 56 30.23 12.71 4.65
N THR A 57 31.03 11.64 4.63
CA THR A 57 30.56 10.27 4.35
C THR A 57 29.96 9.61 5.60
N LEU A 58 30.54 9.87 6.77
CA LEU A 58 30.12 9.23 8.02
C LEU A 58 28.94 9.96 8.70
N LEU A 59 28.78 11.27 8.48
CA LEU A 59 27.76 12.05 9.15
C LEU A 59 26.31 11.54 8.87
N PRO A 60 25.93 11.19 7.63
CA PRO A 60 24.62 10.58 7.39
C PRO A 60 24.41 9.27 8.15
N LEU A 61 25.46 8.46 8.33
CA LEU A 61 25.38 7.21 9.10
C LEU A 61 25.21 7.47 10.59
N VAL A 62 25.90 8.49 11.13
CA VAL A 62 25.71 8.92 12.52
C VAL A 62 24.29 9.41 12.75
N VAL A 63 23.74 10.23 11.86
CA VAL A 63 22.36 10.69 11.94
C VAL A 63 21.40 9.52 11.86
N ALA A 64 21.56 8.62 10.89
CA ALA A 64 20.71 7.43 10.75
C ALA A 64 20.76 6.54 12.01
N GLY A 65 21.95 6.32 12.57
CA GLY A 65 22.16 5.50 13.77
C GLY A 65 21.61 6.13 15.06
N ASN A 66 21.35 7.44 15.07
CA ASN A 66 20.72 8.16 16.20
C ASN A 66 19.24 8.48 15.95
N SER A 67 18.69 8.12 14.80
CA SER A 67 17.25 8.19 14.51
C SER A 67 16.57 6.93 15.01
N SER A 68 15.28 7.02 15.25
CA SER A 68 14.48 5.87 15.64
C SER A 68 13.14 5.86 14.89
N TYR A 69 12.39 4.80 15.04
CA TYR A 69 11.04 4.68 14.54
C TYR A 69 10.12 4.15 15.63
N TYR A 70 8.84 4.40 15.46
CA TYR A 70 7.79 3.83 16.29
C TYR A 70 6.60 3.43 15.44
N VAL A 71 5.73 2.62 16.01
CA VAL A 71 4.46 2.25 15.38
C VAL A 71 3.32 2.81 16.20
N GLU A 72 2.31 3.32 15.52
CA GLU A 72 1.13 3.88 16.13
C GLU A 72 -0.14 3.27 15.55
N TYR A 73 -1.20 3.28 16.34
CA TYR A 73 -2.52 2.76 15.96
C TYR A 73 -3.50 3.93 16.00
N PRO A 74 -3.73 4.62 14.86
CA PRO A 74 -4.60 5.76 14.82
C PRO A 74 -6.02 5.47 15.33
N GLU A 75 -6.51 6.34 16.18
CA GLU A 75 -7.81 6.22 16.83
C GLU A 75 -8.88 7.03 16.08
N ASP A 76 -10.16 6.87 16.47
CA ASP A 76 -11.30 7.66 16.03
C ASP A 76 -11.51 7.70 14.51
N ILE A 77 -11.39 6.55 13.86
CA ILE A 77 -11.70 6.39 12.44
C ILE A 77 -13.21 6.22 12.29
N ARG A 78 -13.85 7.16 11.60
CA ARG A 78 -15.28 7.10 11.30
C ARG A 78 -15.51 6.36 10.00
N LEU A 79 -16.49 5.48 9.99
CA LEU A 79 -16.92 4.74 8.82
C LEU A 79 -18.44 4.79 8.71
N TYR A 80 -18.93 5.16 7.55
CA TYR A 80 -20.31 5.13 7.13
C TYR A 80 -20.46 4.10 6.02
N GLY A 81 -21.47 3.25 6.08
CA GLY A 81 -21.67 2.22 5.08
C GLY A 81 -23.12 2.05 4.70
N LEU A 82 -23.32 1.72 3.43
CA LEU A 82 -24.61 1.32 2.86
C LEU A 82 -24.40 0.01 2.11
N SER A 83 -25.31 -0.93 2.25
CA SER A 83 -25.28 -2.19 1.53
C SER A 83 -26.67 -2.54 0.98
N PHE A 84 -26.67 -3.35 -0.06
CA PHE A 84 -27.89 -3.97 -0.55
C PHE A 84 -27.65 -5.41 -0.98
N SER A 85 -28.69 -6.23 -0.94
CA SER A 85 -28.69 -7.59 -1.48
C SER A 85 -30.06 -7.85 -2.09
N THR A 86 -30.09 -8.38 -3.31
CA THR A 86 -31.32 -8.65 -4.04
C THR A 86 -31.16 -9.85 -4.96
N THR A 87 -32.27 -10.47 -5.35
CA THR A 87 -32.31 -11.48 -6.41
C THR A 87 -33.05 -10.90 -7.61
N LEU A 88 -32.35 -10.83 -8.75
CA LEU A 88 -32.93 -10.37 -10.00
C LEU A 88 -33.95 -11.39 -10.55
N PRO A 89 -34.89 -10.98 -11.41
CA PRO A 89 -35.87 -11.90 -12.04
C PRO A 89 -35.23 -13.03 -12.84
N THR A 90 -33.96 -12.90 -13.21
CA THR A 90 -33.14 -13.93 -13.88
C THR A 90 -32.63 -15.01 -12.94
N GLY A 91 -32.90 -14.93 -11.63
CA GLY A 91 -32.31 -15.81 -10.61
C GLY A 91 -30.87 -15.43 -10.23
N THR A 92 -30.36 -14.29 -10.70
CA THR A 92 -29.04 -13.77 -10.34
C THR A 92 -29.09 -13.07 -9.00
N ALA A 93 -28.28 -13.51 -8.03
CA ALA A 93 -28.06 -12.76 -6.81
C ALA A 93 -27.14 -11.57 -7.10
N TRP A 94 -27.56 -10.38 -6.67
CA TRP A 94 -26.80 -9.15 -6.81
C TRP A 94 -26.66 -8.46 -5.47
N SER A 95 -25.45 -8.17 -5.06
CA SER A 95 -25.16 -7.45 -3.83
C SER A 95 -24.15 -6.34 -4.06
N GLY A 96 -24.16 -5.36 -3.19
CA GLY A 96 -23.19 -4.27 -3.24
C GLY A 96 -23.06 -3.58 -1.90
N GLU A 97 -21.90 -2.94 -1.73
CA GLU A 97 -21.55 -2.20 -0.53
C GLU A 97 -20.82 -0.92 -0.93
N LEU A 98 -21.18 0.18 -0.30
CA LEU A 98 -20.49 1.45 -0.34
C LEU A 98 -20.06 1.81 1.08
N SER A 99 -18.78 1.99 1.31
CA SER A 99 -18.27 2.52 2.57
C SER A 99 -17.50 3.83 2.36
N TYR A 100 -17.65 4.75 3.31
CA TYR A 100 -17.00 6.05 3.29
C TYR A 100 -16.33 6.33 4.63
N ARG A 101 -15.04 6.64 4.59
CA ARG A 101 -14.22 7.03 5.74
C ARG A 101 -13.67 8.43 5.50
N PRO A 102 -14.23 9.49 6.16
CA PRO A 102 -13.79 10.87 5.96
C PRO A 102 -12.39 11.15 6.54
N ASN A 103 -11.88 10.28 7.39
CA ASN A 103 -10.66 10.50 8.15
C ASN A 103 -9.80 9.22 8.27
N ALA A 104 -9.77 8.39 7.24
CA ALA A 104 -8.94 7.20 7.21
C ALA A 104 -7.46 7.57 7.30
N PRO A 105 -6.67 6.96 8.20
CA PRO A 105 -5.22 7.14 8.22
C PRO A 105 -4.60 6.43 7.01
N VAL A 106 -3.94 7.18 6.15
CA VAL A 106 -3.23 6.64 4.99
C VAL A 106 -1.74 6.77 5.22
N GLN A 107 -1.04 5.64 5.22
CA GLN A 107 0.41 5.57 5.47
C GLN A 107 1.17 6.38 4.43
N LEU A 108 2.00 7.31 4.88
CA LEU A 108 3.02 7.95 4.06
C LEU A 108 4.07 6.93 3.62
N ASN A 109 4.77 7.22 2.53
CA ASN A 109 5.83 6.33 2.08
C ASN A 109 6.90 6.15 3.18
N THR A 110 7.16 4.91 3.57
CA THR A 110 8.06 4.59 4.68
C THR A 110 9.51 4.97 4.37
N THR A 111 9.92 4.89 3.10
CA THR A 111 11.25 5.34 2.66
C THR A 111 11.39 6.84 2.83
N ASP A 112 10.36 7.63 2.47
CA ASP A 112 10.38 9.08 2.68
C ASP A 112 10.45 9.44 4.17
N ILE A 113 9.75 8.70 5.04
CA ILE A 113 9.81 8.91 6.49
C ILE A 113 11.22 8.64 7.01
N LEU A 114 11.82 7.52 6.63
CA LEU A 114 13.19 7.18 7.04
C LEU A 114 14.22 8.22 6.57
N PHE A 115 14.15 8.60 5.30
CA PHE A 115 15.08 9.57 4.73
C PHE A 115 14.78 11.02 5.14
N SER A 116 13.59 11.32 5.65
CA SER A 116 13.28 12.67 6.16
C SER A 116 14.26 13.09 7.26
N GLY A 117 14.72 12.15 8.09
CA GLY A 117 15.74 12.41 9.10
C GLY A 117 17.09 12.89 8.54
N LEU A 118 17.38 12.63 7.27
CA LEU A 118 18.61 13.09 6.61
C LEU A 118 18.45 14.41 5.86
N THR A 119 17.23 14.95 5.73
CA THR A 119 16.99 16.18 4.97
C THR A 119 17.64 17.44 5.54
N PRO A 120 17.95 17.56 6.83
CA PRO A 120 18.78 18.66 7.34
C PRO A 120 20.21 18.65 6.78
N LEU A 121 20.72 17.49 6.33
CA LEU A 121 22.03 17.38 5.66
C LEU A 121 21.90 17.54 4.15
N ASN A 122 20.86 16.98 3.56
CA ASN A 122 20.58 17.04 2.14
C ASN A 122 19.06 17.03 1.89
N PRO A 123 18.43 18.17 1.58
CA PRO A 123 16.98 18.28 1.42
C PRO A 123 16.40 17.48 0.25
N ASN A 124 17.24 16.93 -0.62
CA ASN A 124 16.82 16.22 -1.83
C ASN A 124 16.67 14.70 -1.63
N VAL A 125 16.97 14.16 -0.44
CA VAL A 125 16.90 12.70 -0.19
C VAL A 125 15.49 12.21 0.16
N SER A 126 14.56 13.12 0.43
CA SER A 126 13.14 12.82 0.67
C SER A 126 12.27 13.98 0.19
N VAL A 127 11.01 13.70 -0.15
CA VAL A 127 9.99 14.75 -0.37
C VAL A 127 9.45 15.28 0.96
N LEU A 128 9.56 14.51 2.04
CA LEU A 128 9.23 14.93 3.39
C LEU A 128 10.44 15.60 4.02
N GLN A 129 10.23 16.72 4.71
CA GLN A 129 11.30 17.42 5.41
C GLN A 129 11.24 17.09 6.91
N GLY A 130 12.30 16.51 7.44
CA GLY A 130 12.43 16.21 8.87
C GLY A 130 13.08 17.36 9.62
N THR A 131 12.79 17.42 10.92
CA THR A 131 13.40 18.37 11.86
C THR A 131 14.17 17.56 12.92
N PRO A 132 15.41 17.93 13.26
CA PRO A 132 16.19 17.24 14.29
C PRO A 132 15.43 17.13 15.60
N GLY A 133 15.38 15.92 16.17
CA GLY A 133 14.76 15.63 17.46
C GLY A 133 13.23 15.72 17.48
N GLN A 134 12.57 15.75 16.32
CA GLN A 134 11.12 15.80 16.21
C GLN A 134 10.55 14.52 15.61
N ASP A 135 9.28 14.25 15.96
CA ASP A 135 8.53 13.16 15.37
C ASP A 135 8.11 13.50 13.94
N GLN A 136 8.24 12.51 13.07
CA GLN A 136 7.71 12.51 11.74
C GLN A 136 6.51 11.56 11.71
N GLN A 137 5.30 12.09 11.85
CA GLN A 137 4.09 11.31 11.81
C GLN A 137 3.97 10.57 10.46
N GLY A 138 3.72 9.28 10.53
CA GLY A 138 3.77 8.37 9.39
C GLY A 138 2.50 8.31 8.55
N TYR A 139 1.45 9.07 8.88
CA TYR A 139 0.20 9.06 8.12
C TYR A 139 -0.42 10.46 8.02
N ARG A 140 -1.32 10.58 7.08
CA ARG A 140 -2.28 11.70 7.03
C ARG A 140 -3.69 11.15 6.91
N ARG A 141 -4.64 11.85 7.51
CA ARG A 141 -6.05 11.49 7.40
C ARG A 141 -6.59 11.94 6.05
N LYS A 142 -7.20 11.00 5.32
CA LYS A 142 -7.74 11.19 3.98
C LYS A 142 -9.16 10.66 3.91
N GLU A 143 -9.89 11.14 2.93
CA GLU A 143 -11.20 10.60 2.58
C GLU A 143 -10.99 9.33 1.75
N VAL A 144 -11.49 8.20 2.22
CA VAL A 144 -11.41 6.94 1.49
C VAL A 144 -12.82 6.40 1.31
N THR A 145 -13.23 6.25 0.06
CA THR A 145 -14.47 5.56 -0.31
C THR A 145 -14.12 4.18 -0.86
N GLN A 146 -14.94 3.19 -0.59
CA GLN A 146 -14.83 1.87 -1.21
C GLN A 146 -16.21 1.47 -1.71
N LEU A 147 -16.28 1.08 -2.96
CA LEU A 147 -17.46 0.51 -3.59
C LEU A 147 -17.12 -0.89 -4.07
N GLN A 148 -17.99 -1.84 -3.75
CA GLN A 148 -17.88 -3.22 -4.20
C GLN A 148 -19.25 -3.70 -4.65
N THR A 149 -19.30 -4.45 -5.75
CA THR A 149 -20.52 -5.12 -6.19
C THR A 149 -20.22 -6.51 -6.69
N THR A 150 -21.09 -7.46 -6.36
CA THR A 150 -20.93 -8.88 -6.65
C THR A 150 -22.20 -9.42 -7.30
N LEU A 151 -22.02 -10.17 -8.38
CA LEU A 151 -23.06 -10.92 -9.08
C LEU A 151 -22.77 -12.40 -8.94
N THR A 152 -23.77 -13.20 -8.57
CA THR A 152 -23.71 -14.66 -8.55
C THR A 152 -24.86 -15.23 -9.36
N HIS A 153 -24.53 -16.07 -10.35
CA HIS A 153 -25.54 -16.72 -11.17
C HIS A 153 -25.28 -18.23 -11.25
N PHE A 154 -26.37 -18.99 -11.26
CA PHE A 154 -26.34 -20.44 -11.36
C PHE A 154 -26.90 -20.87 -12.72
N PHE A 155 -26.17 -21.74 -13.40
CA PHE A 155 -26.61 -22.39 -14.62
C PHE A 155 -26.70 -23.89 -14.37
N ASP A 156 -27.84 -24.48 -14.63
CA ASP A 156 -28.02 -25.92 -14.49
C ASP A 156 -27.60 -26.66 -15.77
N GLN A 157 -27.03 -27.85 -15.61
CA GLN A 157 -26.68 -28.76 -16.67
C GLN A 157 -25.72 -28.20 -17.76
N VAL A 158 -24.67 -27.50 -17.32
CA VAL A 158 -23.66 -26.92 -18.22
C VAL A 158 -22.43 -27.83 -18.30
N MET A 159 -21.99 -28.18 -19.49
CA MET A 159 -20.80 -29.00 -19.76
C MET A 159 -20.81 -30.36 -19.03
N GLY A 160 -22.00 -30.97 -18.84
CA GLY A 160 -22.16 -32.20 -18.09
C GLY A 160 -22.09 -32.09 -16.56
N ALA A 161 -21.85 -30.90 -16.02
CA ALA A 161 -22.00 -30.61 -14.61
C ALA A 161 -23.48 -30.43 -14.24
N GLU A 162 -23.86 -30.82 -13.04
CA GLU A 162 -25.22 -30.58 -12.55
C GLU A 162 -25.47 -29.06 -12.40
N ARG A 163 -24.44 -28.31 -11.97
CA ARG A 163 -24.51 -26.86 -11.80
C ARG A 163 -23.18 -26.20 -12.13
N LEU A 164 -23.25 -25.06 -12.79
CA LEU A 164 -22.17 -24.09 -12.91
C LEU A 164 -22.54 -22.85 -12.10
N THR A 165 -21.69 -22.50 -11.12
CA THR A 165 -21.80 -21.24 -10.38
C THR A 165 -20.79 -20.25 -10.95
N LEU A 166 -21.29 -19.09 -11.42
CA LEU A 166 -20.46 -17.96 -11.82
C LEU A 166 -20.56 -16.85 -10.80
N VAL A 167 -19.43 -16.37 -10.33
CA VAL A 167 -19.31 -15.21 -9.43
C VAL A 167 -18.46 -14.16 -10.13
N GLY A 168 -18.97 -12.93 -10.20
CA GLY A 168 -18.24 -11.77 -10.69
C GLY A 168 -18.28 -10.64 -9.66
N GLU A 169 -17.14 -10.01 -9.42
CA GLU A 169 -17.00 -8.90 -8.47
C GLU A 169 -16.22 -7.76 -9.12
N VAL A 170 -16.67 -6.54 -8.87
CA VAL A 170 -15.94 -5.31 -9.21
C VAL A 170 -15.80 -4.47 -7.96
N GLY A 171 -14.59 -3.97 -7.74
CA GLY A 171 -14.28 -3.06 -6.64
C GLY A 171 -13.63 -1.78 -7.15
N TRP A 172 -13.91 -0.67 -6.47
CA TRP A 172 -13.35 0.65 -6.75
C TRP A 172 -13.07 1.39 -5.45
N THR A 173 -11.89 2.01 -5.36
CA THR A 173 -11.45 2.73 -4.16
C THR A 173 -10.92 4.11 -4.54
N PRO A 174 -11.76 5.15 -4.55
CA PRO A 174 -11.31 6.53 -4.63
C PRO A 174 -10.75 7.03 -3.29
N VAL A 175 -9.70 7.85 -3.38
CA VAL A 175 -9.03 8.51 -2.26
C VAL A 175 -9.00 10.01 -2.50
N GLY A 176 -9.66 10.77 -1.62
CA GLY A 176 -9.72 12.22 -1.70
C GLY A 176 -8.54 12.90 -1.00
N GLY A 177 -8.22 14.10 -1.47
CA GLY A 177 -7.27 14.99 -0.79
C GLY A 177 -5.81 14.53 -0.82
N LEU A 178 -5.40 13.69 -1.76
CA LEU A 178 -3.99 13.35 -1.96
C LEU A 178 -3.21 14.56 -2.46
N GLU A 179 -2.06 14.82 -1.87
CA GLU A 179 -1.10 15.81 -2.33
C GLU A 179 -0.37 15.30 -3.58
N SER A 180 0.25 16.23 -4.31
CA SER A 180 1.17 15.84 -5.39
C SER A 180 2.36 15.05 -4.84
N ASN A 181 2.87 14.09 -5.62
CA ASN A 181 4.01 13.24 -5.25
C ASN A 181 5.29 14.02 -4.93
N SER A 182 5.36 15.30 -5.28
CA SER A 182 6.45 16.19 -4.92
C SER A 182 6.34 16.77 -3.49
N LYS A 183 5.16 16.63 -2.84
CA LYS A 183 4.90 17.15 -1.49
C LYS A 183 4.72 16.05 -0.45
N ALA A 184 3.98 15.02 -0.82
CA ALA A 184 3.76 13.85 0.03
C ALA A 184 3.32 12.66 -0.82
N ARG A 185 3.83 11.50 -0.51
CA ARG A 185 3.56 10.25 -1.21
C ARG A 185 3.07 9.21 -0.22
N TYR A 186 2.17 8.36 -0.65
CA TYR A 186 1.51 7.39 0.20
C TYR A 186 1.76 5.98 -0.30
N GLY A 187 1.83 5.02 0.63
CA GLY A 187 2.03 3.61 0.30
C GLY A 187 3.39 3.36 -0.38
N ARG A 188 3.38 2.55 -1.43
CA ARG A 188 4.52 2.02 -2.19
C ARG A 188 5.40 1.10 -1.34
N ASP A 189 5.49 -0.14 -1.74
CA ASP A 189 6.39 -1.10 -1.11
C ASP A 189 7.86 -0.69 -1.35
N PRO A 190 8.74 -0.78 -0.35
CA PRO A 190 10.17 -0.48 -0.50
C PRO A 190 10.87 -1.26 -1.62
N SER A 191 10.32 -2.42 -2.04
CA SER A 191 10.84 -3.19 -3.18
C SER A 191 10.80 -2.44 -4.52
N TYR A 192 9.91 -1.44 -4.66
CA TYR A 192 9.87 -0.55 -5.82
C TYR A 192 10.97 0.53 -5.81
N GLY A 193 11.68 0.69 -4.68
CA GLY A 193 12.68 1.75 -4.50
C GLY A 193 12.08 3.09 -4.05
N PRO A 194 12.91 4.14 -3.91
CA PRO A 194 12.51 5.42 -3.32
C PRO A 194 11.56 6.26 -4.19
N GLY A 195 11.43 5.96 -5.48
CA GLY A 195 10.71 6.80 -6.42
C GLY A 195 11.45 8.09 -6.78
N PRO A 196 10.86 8.97 -7.62
CA PRO A 196 11.50 10.22 -8.01
C PRO A 196 11.79 11.09 -6.79
N LEU A 197 12.98 11.66 -6.72
CA LEU A 197 13.41 12.58 -5.67
C LEU A 197 13.80 13.93 -6.30
N PRO A 198 13.76 15.04 -5.53
CA PRO A 198 14.19 16.34 -6.03
C PRO A 198 15.58 16.31 -6.63
N ASN A 199 15.81 17.11 -7.67
CA ASN A 199 17.11 17.27 -8.34
C ASN A 199 17.76 15.94 -8.81
N ASN A 200 16.95 14.98 -9.29
CA ASN A 200 17.43 13.66 -9.72
C ASN A 200 18.20 12.87 -8.64
N GLN A 201 18.01 13.20 -7.38
CA GLN A 201 18.73 12.55 -6.27
C GLN A 201 18.51 11.03 -6.22
N CYS A 202 17.34 10.54 -6.64
CA CYS A 202 17.07 9.11 -6.75
C CYS A 202 18.09 8.41 -7.67
N VAL A 203 18.37 8.98 -8.83
CA VAL A 203 19.37 8.43 -9.78
C VAL A 203 20.76 8.43 -9.17
N THR A 204 21.13 9.53 -8.50
CA THR A 204 22.44 9.66 -7.85
C THR A 204 22.63 8.62 -6.73
N LEU A 205 21.61 8.46 -5.86
CA LEU A 205 21.66 7.48 -4.77
C LEU A 205 21.75 6.04 -5.30
N ASN A 206 20.93 5.69 -6.29
CA ASN A 206 20.92 4.34 -6.83
C ASN A 206 22.19 4.01 -7.63
N SER A 207 22.73 4.96 -8.40
CA SER A 207 23.98 4.75 -9.10
C SER A 207 25.18 4.65 -8.17
N GLY A 208 25.16 5.34 -7.01
CA GLY A 208 26.21 5.29 -6.00
C GLY A 208 26.16 4.07 -5.09
N THR A 209 24.96 3.66 -4.64
CA THR A 209 24.80 2.58 -3.65
C THR A 209 24.64 1.20 -4.27
N LEU A 210 24.10 1.11 -5.48
CA LEU A 210 23.83 -0.14 -6.18
C LEU A 210 24.72 -0.32 -7.41
N ALA A 211 25.69 0.56 -7.63
CA ALA A 211 26.62 0.49 -8.74
C ALA A 211 27.42 -0.81 -8.69
N GLY A 212 27.10 -1.74 -9.55
CA GLY A 212 27.78 -3.02 -9.68
C GLY A 212 26.91 -4.25 -9.46
N GLY A 213 25.66 -4.09 -9.06
CA GLY A 213 24.72 -5.21 -8.96
C GLY A 213 23.86 -5.37 -10.22
N PRO A 214 23.56 -6.61 -10.66
CA PRO A 214 22.67 -6.87 -11.79
C PRO A 214 21.22 -6.40 -11.55
N GLN A 215 20.92 -5.88 -10.37
CA GLN A 215 19.61 -5.42 -9.93
C GLN A 215 19.46 -3.90 -9.94
N ASN A 216 20.46 -3.14 -10.39
CA ASN A 216 20.39 -1.68 -10.45
C ASN A 216 19.52 -1.23 -11.64
N ASN A 217 18.22 -1.32 -11.50
CA ASN A 217 17.28 -0.78 -12.45
C ASN A 217 16.82 0.62 -12.00
N VAL A 218 17.64 1.63 -12.29
CA VAL A 218 17.40 3.02 -11.92
C VAL A 218 16.03 3.51 -12.44
N SER A 219 15.63 3.11 -13.64
CA SER A 219 14.34 3.51 -14.19
C SER A 219 13.19 3.02 -13.31
N ARG A 220 13.22 1.75 -12.90
CA ARG A 220 12.20 1.15 -12.05
C ARG A 220 12.16 1.74 -10.64
N TYR A 221 13.32 2.01 -10.04
CA TYR A 221 13.39 2.54 -8.68
C TYR A 221 13.06 4.01 -8.57
N CYS A 222 13.18 4.77 -9.66
CA CYS A 222 13.00 6.21 -9.70
C CYS A 222 11.73 6.68 -10.44
N GLU A 223 10.76 5.80 -10.64
CA GLU A 223 9.45 6.12 -11.22
C GLU A 223 8.35 6.22 -10.16
N ASN A 224 7.15 6.65 -10.57
CA ASN A 224 6.04 6.90 -9.65
C ASN A 224 5.14 5.68 -9.38
N ASP A 225 5.42 4.52 -9.96
CA ASP A 225 4.58 3.35 -9.78
C ASP A 225 4.57 2.87 -8.33
N GLY A 226 3.44 2.32 -7.88
CA GLY A 226 3.27 1.79 -6.53
C GLY A 226 2.83 2.81 -5.48
N PHE A 227 2.89 4.13 -5.74
CA PHE A 227 2.30 5.11 -4.83
C PHE A 227 0.78 5.11 -4.92
N THR A 228 0.11 5.26 -3.78
CA THR A 228 -1.35 5.37 -3.72
C THR A 228 -1.86 6.43 -4.69
N THR A 229 -2.80 6.04 -5.52
CA THR A 229 -3.45 6.90 -6.52
C THR A 229 -4.81 7.40 -6.05
N ALA A 230 -5.30 8.47 -6.67
CA ALA A 230 -6.62 9.01 -6.36
C ALA A 230 -7.77 8.04 -6.68
N ASN A 231 -7.55 7.12 -7.58
CA ASN A 231 -8.49 6.06 -7.94
C ASN A 231 -7.72 4.74 -8.08
N SER A 232 -8.35 3.66 -7.66
CA SER A 232 -7.87 2.31 -7.93
C SER A 232 -9.06 1.38 -8.09
N TRP A 233 -9.01 0.44 -9.03
CA TRP A 233 -10.09 -0.50 -9.26
C TRP A 233 -9.62 -1.80 -9.91
N GLY A 234 -10.44 -2.81 -9.74
CA GLY A 234 -10.20 -4.11 -10.34
C GLY A 234 -11.44 -4.99 -10.32
N TYR A 235 -11.32 -6.16 -10.92
CA TYR A 235 -12.38 -7.13 -10.94
C TYR A 235 -11.86 -8.55 -10.68
N ARG A 236 -12.76 -9.39 -10.19
CA ARG A 236 -12.54 -10.80 -9.93
C ARG A 236 -13.67 -11.62 -10.51
N GLY A 237 -13.35 -12.81 -11.01
CA GLY A 237 -14.33 -13.76 -11.48
C GLY A 237 -13.99 -15.16 -11.00
N ARG A 238 -15.02 -15.97 -10.70
CA ARG A 238 -14.86 -17.37 -10.34
C ARG A 238 -15.94 -18.20 -11.02
N ALA A 239 -15.55 -19.34 -11.57
CA ALA A 239 -16.45 -20.36 -12.10
C ALA A 239 -16.22 -21.66 -11.32
N ILE A 240 -17.29 -22.31 -10.87
CA ILE A 240 -17.28 -23.56 -10.13
C ILE A 240 -18.27 -24.51 -10.79
N TRP A 241 -17.80 -25.65 -11.28
CA TRP A 241 -18.64 -26.71 -11.79
C TRP A 241 -18.87 -27.75 -10.71
N GLU A 242 -20.09 -28.24 -10.57
CA GLU A 242 -20.45 -29.31 -9.64
C GLU A 242 -20.81 -30.56 -10.41
N TYR A 243 -19.99 -31.61 -10.28
CA TYR A 243 -20.24 -32.95 -10.80
C TYR A 243 -20.50 -33.89 -9.65
N ASN A 244 -21.69 -34.44 -9.57
CA ASN A 244 -22.08 -35.36 -8.52
C ASN A 244 -21.87 -36.80 -8.98
N ASP A 245 -21.48 -37.69 -8.04
CA ASP A 245 -21.32 -39.14 -8.23
C ASP A 245 -20.50 -39.50 -9.47
N VAL A 246 -19.34 -38.81 -9.66
CA VAL A 246 -18.48 -39.04 -10.83
C VAL A 246 -17.92 -40.48 -10.86
N PHE A 247 -17.52 -41.00 -9.68
CA PHE A 247 -17.13 -42.39 -9.47
C PHE A 247 -17.23 -42.75 -7.98
N ALA A 248 -17.78 -43.91 -7.67
CA ALA A 248 -17.87 -44.47 -6.33
C ALA A 248 -18.44 -43.48 -5.25
N GLY A 249 -19.38 -42.63 -5.64
CA GLY A 249 -19.99 -41.62 -4.71
C GLY A 249 -19.17 -40.36 -4.50
N VAL A 250 -18.08 -40.18 -5.24
CA VAL A 250 -17.24 -38.97 -5.16
C VAL A 250 -17.84 -37.82 -5.96
N ASN A 251 -18.03 -36.67 -5.35
CA ASN A 251 -18.41 -35.45 -6.02
C ASN A 251 -17.14 -34.66 -6.37
N LEU A 252 -17.10 -34.04 -7.54
CA LEU A 252 -15.98 -33.22 -7.97
C LEU A 252 -16.45 -31.79 -8.21
N LYS A 253 -15.68 -30.79 -7.70
CA LYS A 253 -15.95 -29.37 -7.90
C LYS A 253 -14.71 -28.67 -8.47
N PRO A 254 -14.42 -28.88 -9.77
CA PRO A 254 -13.38 -28.09 -10.43
C PRO A 254 -13.76 -26.61 -10.44
N ASN A 255 -12.77 -25.77 -10.21
CA ASN A 255 -12.99 -24.33 -10.19
C ASN A 255 -11.83 -23.57 -10.82
N VAL A 256 -12.14 -22.43 -11.39
CA VAL A 256 -11.20 -21.45 -11.91
C VAL A 256 -11.54 -20.10 -11.35
N ALA A 257 -10.51 -19.39 -10.89
CA ALA A 257 -10.66 -17.99 -10.48
C ALA A 257 -9.66 -17.12 -11.24
N TRP A 258 -10.09 -15.91 -11.53
CA TRP A 258 -9.32 -14.87 -12.18
C TRP A 258 -9.43 -13.58 -11.40
N SER A 259 -8.35 -12.86 -11.27
CA SER A 259 -8.33 -11.49 -10.74
C SER A 259 -7.47 -10.57 -11.61
N HIS A 260 -7.88 -9.33 -11.73
CA HIS A 260 -7.15 -8.28 -12.40
C HIS A 260 -7.36 -6.95 -11.69
N ASP A 261 -6.29 -6.40 -11.17
CA ASP A 261 -6.23 -5.04 -10.67
C ASP A 261 -5.88 -4.15 -11.87
N VAL A 262 -6.88 -3.40 -12.35
CA VAL A 262 -6.82 -2.79 -13.69
C VAL A 262 -6.03 -1.50 -13.68
N GLU A 263 -6.28 -0.64 -12.67
CA GLU A 263 -5.70 0.70 -12.62
C GLU A 263 -5.52 1.13 -11.16
N GLY A 264 -4.41 1.77 -10.89
CA GLY A 264 -4.10 2.46 -9.67
C GLY A 264 -3.69 1.57 -8.50
N TYR A 265 -3.26 2.23 -7.43
CA TYR A 265 -2.75 1.62 -6.20
C TYR A 265 -3.61 2.06 -5.01
N SER A 266 -4.20 1.11 -4.31
CA SER A 266 -5.00 1.37 -3.12
C SER A 266 -4.14 1.85 -1.94
N PRO A 267 -4.73 2.60 -0.98
CA PRO A 267 -4.00 3.00 0.22
C PRO A 267 -3.60 1.79 1.07
N GLY A 268 -2.33 1.78 1.53
CA GLY A 268 -1.80 0.78 2.45
C GLY A 268 -2.03 1.15 3.92
N PRO A 269 -1.75 0.21 4.86
CA PRO A 269 -1.24 -1.13 4.62
C PRO A 269 -2.34 -2.10 4.14
N GLY A 270 -1.94 -3.05 3.27
CA GLY A 270 -2.87 -4.07 2.77
C GLY A 270 -3.85 -3.58 1.70
N GLY A 271 -3.40 -2.72 0.80
CA GLY A 271 -4.20 -2.18 -0.30
C GLY A 271 -4.83 -3.27 -1.18
N ASN A 272 -6.08 -3.04 -1.60
CA ASN A 272 -6.86 -4.00 -2.37
C ASN A 272 -6.39 -4.15 -3.82
N PHE A 273 -5.90 -3.05 -4.41
CA PHE A 273 -5.52 -2.99 -5.83
C PHE A 273 -4.06 -2.56 -5.98
N GLU A 274 -3.39 -3.21 -6.93
CA GLU A 274 -2.02 -2.94 -7.35
C GLU A 274 -1.99 -3.02 -8.89
N GLU A 275 -1.87 -1.90 -9.55
CA GLU A 275 -2.00 -1.76 -10.99
C GLU A 275 -1.25 -2.82 -11.78
N GLY A 276 -1.95 -3.45 -12.73
CA GLY A 276 -1.40 -4.48 -13.59
C GLY A 276 -1.28 -5.87 -12.97
N ARG A 277 -1.58 -6.05 -11.67
CA ARG A 277 -1.54 -7.35 -11.00
C ARG A 277 -2.65 -8.26 -11.55
N LYS A 278 -2.25 -9.44 -11.99
CA LYS A 278 -3.15 -10.48 -12.51
C LYS A 278 -2.86 -11.80 -11.82
N ALA A 279 -3.90 -12.55 -11.50
CA ALA A 279 -3.75 -13.89 -10.95
C ALA A 279 -4.80 -14.83 -11.53
N VAL A 280 -4.40 -16.07 -11.76
CA VAL A 280 -5.29 -17.18 -12.09
C VAL A 280 -5.10 -18.27 -11.04
N SER A 281 -6.20 -18.86 -10.60
CA SER A 281 -6.20 -20.02 -9.71
C SER A 281 -7.02 -21.14 -10.31
N LEU A 282 -6.50 -22.34 -10.23
CA LEU A 282 -7.19 -23.58 -10.65
C LEU A 282 -7.27 -24.49 -9.43
N GLY A 283 -8.43 -25.05 -9.17
CA GLY A 283 -8.65 -25.96 -8.06
C GLY A 283 -9.65 -27.06 -8.40
N VAL A 284 -9.57 -28.15 -7.67
CA VAL A 284 -10.57 -29.21 -7.65
C VAL A 284 -10.80 -29.60 -6.21
N ASP A 285 -12.05 -29.51 -5.77
CA ASP A 285 -12.49 -30.01 -4.48
C ASP A 285 -13.21 -31.37 -4.71
N ALA A 286 -12.99 -32.33 -3.81
CA ALA A 286 -13.53 -33.71 -3.92
C ALA A 286 -14.17 -34.15 -2.61
#